data_3fe628870963e126ab180390c83ed5d2
#
_entry.id   3fe628870963e126ab180390c83ed5d2
#
_cell.length_a   1.000
_cell.length_b   1.000
_cell.length_c   1.000
_cell.angle_alpha   90.00
_cell.angle_beta   90.00
_cell.angle_gamma   90.00
#
_symmetry.space_group_name_H-M   'P 1'
#
loop_
_entity.id
_entity.type
_entity.pdbx_description
1 polymer ?
#
loop_
_entity_poly.entity_id
_entity_poly.type
_entity_poly.pdbx_seq_one_letter_code
_entity_poly.pdbx_strand_id
1 'polypeptide(L)'
;VIQALARLSTDAVHGHDHADAYGSHIPPIYLSVIYEYTDYEQGLAVFTDRGKMLRYGREENPTTRALERVVTKLENSEDALAFNSGMAAISTVLLWYLKPGSKIVIPMEVYSTTLHILTVLAPRLGIRVEKVWPSAEAIAEAVDSETAMVFLEVMTNPTNKVIDLSYLAKHIDLEKVTLVADNTFTTPVLLKPIKYGAKLVVHSATKYLGGHNDVVGGVVAGRKSIMDELWEWRRMLGGILQPFEAYLVMRGVKTLEVRFEKQSTSAKAVAEFLAEHPRVEDVMYPGLSKSPYHDVAKKLFEKPLFGGVLSFRIRGSYEDTLRFMKKLKVIKRCPSLGGTESMAVLPVKAGAMFIEPEHRVKLGITENLVRLAIGLEDVNDIVEDLAQALS
;
A
#
# COMPACT_ATOMS: atom_id res chain seq x y z
N VAL A 1 16.10 -5.98 25.61
CA VAL A 1 15.01 -5.78 26.61
C VAL A 1 14.02 -4.70 26.18
N ILE A 2 14.41 -3.75 25.29
CA ILE A 2 13.51 -2.69 24.77
C ILE A 2 12.57 -3.22 23.67
N GLN A 3 12.90 -4.32 23.00
CA GLN A 3 12.17 -4.84 21.82
C GLN A 3 10.73 -5.33 22.12
N ALA A 4 10.40 -5.74 23.33
CA ALA A 4 9.08 -6.29 23.66
C ALA A 4 7.98 -5.23 23.92
N LEU A 5 8.31 -3.94 23.95
CA LEU A 5 7.41 -2.85 24.31
C LEU A 5 7.43 -1.66 23.33
N ALA A 6 8.15 -1.77 22.20
CA ALA A 6 8.27 -0.65 21.27
C ALA A 6 6.94 -0.40 20.55
N ARG A 7 6.49 0.88 20.55
CA ARG A 7 5.33 1.35 19.78
C ARG A 7 5.75 1.73 18.37
N LEU A 8 4.81 1.86 17.46
CA LEU A 8 5.01 2.11 16.03
C LEU A 8 6.05 3.22 15.75
N SER A 9 5.94 4.39 16.37
CA SER A 9 6.89 5.48 16.17
C SER A 9 8.32 5.12 16.61
N THR A 10 8.47 4.35 17.69
CA THR A 10 9.78 3.88 18.15
C THR A 10 10.39 2.90 17.13
N ASP A 11 9.59 1.98 16.61
CA ASP A 11 10.01 1.04 15.57
C ASP A 11 10.36 1.76 14.26
N ALA A 12 9.60 2.78 13.89
CA ALA A 12 9.86 3.61 12.73
C ALA A 12 11.22 4.34 12.82
N VAL A 13 11.61 4.79 14.00
CA VAL A 13 12.85 5.54 14.21
C VAL A 13 14.06 4.63 14.42
N HIS A 14 13.90 3.53 15.17
CA HIS A 14 15.00 2.67 15.63
C HIS A 14 15.01 1.28 15.02
N GLY A 15 14.01 0.92 14.19
CA GLY A 15 13.82 -0.44 13.68
C GLY A 15 14.90 -0.96 12.76
N HIS A 16 15.77 -0.10 12.25
CA HIS A 16 16.84 -0.48 11.30
C HIS A 16 17.91 -1.42 11.89
N ASP A 17 18.13 -1.41 13.22
CA ASP A 17 19.06 -2.32 13.93
C ASP A 17 20.38 -2.55 13.15
N HIS A 18 21.09 -1.48 12.82
CA HIS A 18 22.38 -1.58 12.15
C HIS A 18 23.55 -1.36 13.13
N ALA A 19 24.65 -1.98 12.81
CA ALA A 19 25.94 -1.67 13.42
C ALA A 19 26.98 -1.55 12.30
N ASP A 20 27.86 -0.59 12.42
CA ASP A 20 29.01 -0.43 11.53
C ASP A 20 30.31 -0.19 12.32
N ALA A 21 31.45 -0.28 11.65
CA ALA A 21 32.76 -0.16 12.28
C ALA A 21 33.05 1.23 12.89
N TYR A 22 32.29 2.25 12.50
CA TYR A 22 32.49 3.64 12.92
C TYR A 22 31.43 4.13 13.91
N GLY A 23 30.43 3.28 14.24
CA GLY A 23 29.35 3.63 15.16
C GLY A 23 28.37 4.66 14.61
N SER A 24 28.14 4.67 13.31
CA SER A 24 27.19 5.59 12.67
C SER A 24 25.80 5.45 13.26
N HIS A 25 25.17 6.56 13.66
CA HIS A 25 23.81 6.57 14.19
C HIS A 25 22.76 6.25 13.11
N ILE A 26 23.05 6.60 11.86
CA ILE A 26 22.16 6.34 10.70
C ILE A 26 22.83 5.26 9.85
N PRO A 27 22.07 4.26 9.34
CA PRO A 27 22.62 3.26 8.44
C PRO A 27 23.32 3.90 7.24
N PRO A 28 24.58 3.56 6.98
CA PRO A 28 25.31 4.04 5.79
C PRO A 28 24.65 3.58 4.50
N ILE A 29 24.87 4.35 3.42
CA ILE A 29 24.46 3.94 2.08
C ILE A 29 25.56 3.13 1.44
N TYR A 30 25.40 1.82 1.37
CA TYR A 30 26.34 0.89 0.76
C TYR A 30 26.07 0.78 -0.75
N LEU A 31 26.82 1.53 -1.55
CA LEU A 31 26.68 1.51 -3.02
C LEU A 31 27.43 0.35 -3.69
N SER A 32 28.19 -0.44 -2.93
CA SER A 32 28.92 -1.57 -3.50
C SER A 32 27.99 -2.60 -4.12
N VAL A 33 28.32 -3.03 -5.33
CA VAL A 33 27.62 -4.11 -6.03
C VAL A 33 28.27 -5.46 -5.74
N ILE A 34 29.57 -5.47 -5.44
CA ILE A 34 30.36 -6.68 -5.21
C ILE A 34 31.00 -6.57 -3.83
N TYR A 35 31.02 -7.69 -3.11
CA TYR A 35 31.64 -7.79 -1.79
C TYR A 35 32.72 -8.84 -1.83
N GLU A 36 33.92 -8.49 -1.28
CA GLU A 36 35.00 -9.41 -1.14
C GLU A 36 34.80 -10.33 0.07
N TYR A 37 35.11 -11.58 -0.09
CA TYR A 37 35.13 -12.57 0.98
C TYR A 37 36.50 -13.28 1.03
N THR A 38 36.95 -13.55 2.23
CA THR A 38 38.27 -14.12 2.48
C THR A 38 38.36 -15.60 2.18
N ASP A 39 37.21 -16.29 2.10
CA ASP A 39 37.11 -17.71 1.87
C ASP A 39 35.93 -17.97 0.92
N TYR A 40 36.12 -18.87 -0.04
CA TYR A 40 35.10 -19.23 -1.03
C TYR A 40 33.87 -19.85 -0.40
N GLU A 41 34.05 -20.68 0.64
CA GLU A 41 32.92 -21.29 1.38
C GLU A 41 32.05 -20.23 2.05
N GLN A 42 32.63 -19.15 2.54
CA GLN A 42 31.88 -18.01 3.08
C GLN A 42 31.00 -17.34 2.01
N GLY A 43 31.50 -17.23 0.78
CA GLY A 43 30.74 -16.66 -0.34
C GLY A 43 29.49 -17.50 -0.70
N LEU A 44 29.50 -18.80 -0.44
CA LEU A 44 28.36 -19.68 -0.65
C LEU A 44 27.33 -19.59 0.49
N ALA A 45 27.74 -19.15 1.69
CA ALA A 45 26.85 -19.05 2.84
C ALA A 45 25.71 -18.01 2.65
N VAL A 46 25.80 -17.12 1.66
CA VAL A 46 24.71 -16.20 1.29
C VAL A 46 23.40 -16.94 0.97
N PHE A 47 23.48 -18.15 0.45
CA PHE A 47 22.30 -18.95 0.09
C PHE A 47 21.71 -19.72 1.28
N THR A 48 22.46 -19.89 2.36
CA THR A 48 22.02 -20.65 3.55
C THR A 48 21.65 -19.74 4.71
N ASP A 49 22.22 -18.53 4.76
CA ASP A 49 21.96 -17.58 5.84
C ASP A 49 21.92 -16.14 5.28
N ARG A 50 20.76 -15.76 4.78
CA ARG A 50 20.50 -14.46 4.18
C ARG A 50 20.85 -13.32 5.15
N GLY A 51 21.68 -12.40 4.68
CA GLY A 51 22.06 -11.19 5.43
C GLY A 51 23.27 -11.35 6.36
N LYS A 52 23.82 -12.57 6.55
CA LYS A 52 25.10 -12.74 7.25
C LYS A 52 26.30 -12.51 6.36
N MET A 53 26.22 -12.97 5.11
CA MET A 53 27.28 -12.81 4.14
C MET A 53 26.77 -12.01 2.95
N LEU A 54 27.64 -11.22 2.37
CA LEU A 54 27.37 -10.41 1.18
C LEU A 54 28.26 -10.87 0.06
N ARG A 55 27.69 -10.97 -1.14
CA ARG A 55 28.42 -11.37 -2.35
C ARG A 55 28.13 -10.41 -3.50
N TYR A 56 26.85 -10.20 -3.77
CA TYR A 56 26.38 -9.42 -4.91
C TYR A 56 25.15 -8.59 -4.56
N GLY A 57 25.16 -7.30 -4.90
CA GLY A 57 24.14 -6.33 -4.51
C GLY A 57 22.71 -6.64 -4.98
N ARG A 58 22.53 -7.45 -6.04
CA ARG A 58 21.20 -7.95 -6.44
C ARG A 58 20.64 -8.97 -5.46
N GLU A 59 21.49 -9.63 -4.72
CA GLU A 59 21.08 -10.63 -3.72
C GLU A 59 20.77 -9.96 -2.40
N GLU A 60 21.74 -9.24 -1.83
CA GLU A 60 21.61 -8.53 -0.57
C GLU A 60 22.40 -7.23 -0.56
N ASN A 61 21.88 -6.25 0.18
CA ASN A 61 22.57 -4.99 0.44
C ASN A 61 22.28 -4.52 1.87
N PRO A 62 23.26 -4.08 2.67
CA PRO A 62 23.05 -3.70 4.07
C PRO A 62 22.06 -2.57 4.27
N THR A 63 22.03 -1.57 3.37
CA THR A 63 21.10 -0.44 3.45
C THR A 63 19.67 -0.90 3.17
N THR A 64 19.47 -1.73 2.14
CA THR A 64 18.17 -2.31 1.81
C THR A 64 17.68 -3.20 2.94
N ARG A 65 18.58 -4.01 3.53
CA ARG A 65 18.26 -4.87 4.67
C ARG A 65 17.86 -4.07 5.92
N ALA A 66 18.45 -2.90 6.14
CA ALA A 66 18.07 -2.02 7.24
C ALA A 66 16.61 -1.54 7.07
N LEU A 67 16.19 -1.17 5.86
CA LEU A 67 14.78 -0.84 5.57
C LEU A 67 13.86 -2.05 5.80
N GLU A 68 14.25 -3.23 5.33
CA GLU A 68 13.45 -4.46 5.49
C GLU A 68 13.19 -4.76 6.98
N ARG A 69 14.20 -4.57 7.86
CA ARG A 69 14.04 -4.71 9.32
C ARG A 69 13.05 -3.71 9.91
N VAL A 70 13.06 -2.46 9.45
CA VAL A 70 12.07 -1.46 9.87
C VAL A 70 10.66 -1.93 9.51
N VAL A 71 10.42 -2.32 8.25
CA VAL A 71 9.11 -2.79 7.79
C VAL A 71 8.65 -4.04 8.55
N THR A 72 9.57 -4.98 8.81
CA THR A 72 9.32 -6.17 9.63
C THR A 72 8.69 -5.80 10.98
N LYS A 73 9.27 -4.82 11.68
CA LYS A 73 8.75 -4.35 12.97
C LYS A 73 7.42 -3.62 12.84
N LEU A 74 7.30 -2.74 11.84
CA LEU A 74 6.07 -1.97 11.63
C LEU A 74 4.85 -2.86 11.36
N GLU A 75 5.01 -3.94 10.60
CA GLU A 75 3.92 -4.87 10.27
C GLU A 75 3.77 -6.03 11.26
N ASN A 76 4.62 -6.12 12.29
CA ASN A 76 4.68 -7.27 13.20
C ASN A 76 4.87 -8.60 12.45
N SER A 77 5.68 -8.59 11.40
CA SER A 77 6.05 -9.77 10.62
C SER A 77 7.33 -10.43 11.16
N GLU A 78 7.67 -11.61 10.64
CA GLU A 78 8.93 -12.27 10.95
C GLU A 78 10.08 -11.74 10.09
N ASP A 79 9.78 -11.32 8.85
CA ASP A 79 10.74 -10.74 7.92
C ASP A 79 10.04 -9.90 6.84
N ALA A 80 10.82 -9.17 6.02
CA ALA A 80 10.34 -8.40 4.90
C ALA A 80 11.36 -8.38 3.75
N LEU A 81 10.87 -8.03 2.56
CA LEU A 81 11.66 -7.85 1.34
C LEU A 81 11.31 -6.51 0.67
N ALA A 82 12.33 -5.78 0.23
CA ALA A 82 12.16 -4.55 -0.51
C ALA A 82 12.34 -4.77 -2.02
N PHE A 83 11.53 -4.06 -2.80
CA PHE A 83 11.43 -4.13 -4.26
C PHE A 83 11.53 -2.72 -4.86
N ASN A 84 11.96 -2.63 -6.11
CA ASN A 84 12.09 -1.35 -6.82
C ASN A 84 10.73 -0.67 -7.16
N SER A 85 9.61 -1.34 -6.94
CA SER A 85 8.27 -0.76 -7.05
C SER A 85 7.23 -1.64 -6.34
N GLY A 86 6.06 -1.06 -6.00
CA GLY A 86 4.91 -1.83 -5.51
C GLY A 86 4.47 -2.91 -6.50
N MET A 87 4.52 -2.61 -7.80
CA MET A 87 4.19 -3.61 -8.83
C MET A 87 5.21 -4.74 -8.93
N ALA A 88 6.50 -4.48 -8.72
CA ALA A 88 7.50 -5.55 -8.64
C ALA A 88 7.25 -6.47 -7.43
N ALA A 89 6.85 -5.89 -6.29
CA ALA A 89 6.43 -6.64 -5.11
C ALA A 89 5.21 -7.52 -5.41
N ILE A 90 4.13 -6.94 -5.94
CA ILE A 90 2.88 -7.65 -6.26
C ILE A 90 3.13 -8.74 -7.31
N SER A 91 3.79 -8.41 -8.43
CA SER A 91 4.03 -9.39 -9.50
C SER A 91 4.90 -10.56 -9.04
N THR A 92 5.91 -10.30 -8.18
CA THR A 92 6.75 -11.36 -7.62
C THR A 92 5.93 -12.29 -6.73
N VAL A 93 5.05 -11.76 -5.87
CA VAL A 93 4.14 -12.55 -5.02
C VAL A 93 3.20 -13.41 -5.87
N LEU A 94 2.61 -12.84 -6.92
CA LEU A 94 1.69 -13.56 -7.81
C LEU A 94 2.41 -14.69 -8.56
N LEU A 95 3.58 -14.41 -9.12
CA LEU A 95 4.38 -15.38 -9.89
C LEU A 95 4.99 -16.47 -8.99
N TRP A 96 5.34 -16.13 -7.76
CA TRP A 96 5.83 -17.11 -6.79
C TRP A 96 4.76 -18.14 -6.42
N TYR A 97 3.54 -17.67 -6.13
CA TYR A 97 2.53 -18.51 -5.48
C TYR A 97 1.58 -19.20 -6.47
N LEU A 98 1.15 -18.49 -7.51
CA LEU A 98 0.14 -18.98 -8.44
C LEU A 98 0.76 -19.89 -9.50
N LYS A 99 0.14 -21.05 -9.69
CA LYS A 99 0.54 -22.08 -10.67
C LYS A 99 -0.57 -22.26 -11.69
N PRO A 100 -0.30 -22.84 -12.86
CA PRO A 100 -1.36 -23.24 -13.81
C PRO A 100 -2.46 -24.04 -13.10
N GLY A 101 -3.71 -23.65 -13.32
CA GLY A 101 -4.89 -24.23 -12.65
C GLY A 101 -5.27 -23.55 -11.32
N SER A 102 -4.41 -22.70 -10.73
CA SER A 102 -4.77 -21.94 -9.53
C SER A 102 -5.94 -20.99 -9.79
N LYS A 103 -6.78 -20.81 -8.77
CA LYS A 103 -7.81 -19.77 -8.71
C LYS A 103 -7.36 -18.67 -7.75
N ILE A 104 -7.49 -17.41 -8.17
CA ILE A 104 -7.33 -16.23 -7.32
C ILE A 104 -8.65 -15.45 -7.27
N VAL A 105 -9.06 -15.05 -6.06
CA VAL A 105 -10.23 -14.17 -5.83
C VAL A 105 -9.70 -12.77 -5.55
N ILE A 106 -10.25 -11.78 -6.25
CA ILE A 106 -9.89 -10.35 -6.11
C ILE A 106 -11.14 -9.47 -6.09
N PRO A 107 -11.17 -8.39 -5.29
CA PRO A 107 -12.16 -7.35 -5.50
C PRO A 107 -12.01 -6.72 -6.89
N MET A 108 -13.13 -6.39 -7.55
CA MET A 108 -13.10 -5.68 -8.84
C MET A 108 -12.59 -4.24 -8.72
N GLU A 109 -12.51 -3.71 -7.51
CA GLU A 109 -11.92 -2.42 -7.19
C GLU A 109 -10.60 -2.65 -6.43
N VAL A 110 -9.52 -2.87 -7.18
CA VAL A 110 -8.12 -2.84 -6.73
C VAL A 110 -7.33 -1.93 -7.65
N TYR A 111 -6.11 -1.59 -7.27
CA TYR A 111 -5.23 -0.75 -8.09
C TYR A 111 -5.21 -1.23 -9.55
N SER A 112 -5.47 -0.31 -10.46
CA SER A 112 -5.74 -0.65 -11.86
C SER A 112 -4.65 -1.48 -12.53
N THR A 113 -3.38 -1.25 -12.20
CA THR A 113 -2.28 -2.04 -12.77
C THR A 113 -2.24 -3.45 -12.18
N THR A 114 -2.62 -3.65 -10.92
CA THR A 114 -2.81 -4.99 -10.34
C THR A 114 -3.93 -5.74 -11.04
N LEU A 115 -5.06 -5.06 -11.29
CA LEU A 115 -6.15 -5.65 -12.05
C LEU A 115 -5.72 -5.99 -13.48
N HIS A 116 -4.93 -5.10 -14.11
CA HIS A 116 -4.47 -5.29 -15.48
C HIS A 116 -3.51 -6.48 -15.61
N ILE A 117 -2.53 -6.63 -14.72
CA ILE A 117 -1.61 -7.78 -14.75
C ILE A 117 -2.38 -9.10 -14.56
N LEU A 118 -3.37 -9.14 -13.67
CA LEU A 118 -4.23 -10.30 -13.47
C LEU A 118 -5.13 -10.59 -14.67
N THR A 119 -5.61 -9.55 -15.36
CA THR A 119 -6.42 -9.72 -16.58
C THR A 119 -5.60 -10.19 -17.77
N VAL A 120 -4.36 -9.73 -17.92
CA VAL A 120 -3.52 -10.00 -19.10
C VAL A 120 -2.60 -11.20 -18.88
N LEU A 121 -1.91 -11.26 -17.75
CA LEU A 121 -0.87 -12.26 -17.50
C LEU A 121 -1.45 -13.58 -16.94
N ALA A 122 -2.40 -13.49 -16.01
CA ALA A 122 -2.93 -14.67 -15.33
C ALA A 122 -3.52 -15.70 -16.33
N PRO A 123 -4.33 -15.33 -17.34
CA PRO A 123 -4.83 -16.28 -18.33
C PRO A 123 -3.72 -16.95 -19.15
N ARG A 124 -2.64 -16.21 -19.47
CA ARG A 124 -1.47 -16.76 -20.20
C ARG A 124 -0.72 -17.81 -19.38
N LEU A 125 -0.82 -17.72 -18.06
CA LEU A 125 -0.22 -18.67 -17.13
C LEU A 125 -1.20 -19.77 -16.69
N GLY A 126 -2.40 -19.83 -17.28
CA GLY A 126 -3.44 -20.81 -16.92
C GLY A 126 -4.03 -20.59 -15.53
N ILE A 127 -4.00 -19.35 -15.03
CA ILE A 127 -4.53 -18.94 -13.72
C ILE A 127 -5.95 -18.39 -13.94
N ARG A 128 -6.90 -18.84 -13.10
CA ARG A 128 -8.29 -18.35 -13.10
C ARG A 128 -8.42 -17.16 -12.13
N VAL A 129 -8.98 -16.06 -12.63
CA VAL A 129 -9.19 -14.85 -11.83
C VAL A 129 -10.70 -14.66 -11.62
N GLU A 130 -11.15 -14.73 -10.38
CA GLU A 130 -12.51 -14.42 -10.00
C GLU A 130 -12.59 -13.00 -9.41
N LYS A 131 -13.32 -12.13 -10.11
CA LYS A 131 -13.54 -10.74 -9.70
C LYS A 131 -14.86 -10.65 -8.95
N VAL A 132 -14.82 -10.13 -7.72
CA VAL A 132 -16.00 -10.03 -6.85
C VAL A 132 -16.27 -8.59 -6.43
N TRP A 133 -17.46 -8.34 -5.87
CA TRP A 133 -17.76 -7.07 -5.26
C TRP A 133 -16.78 -6.78 -4.10
N PRO A 134 -16.31 -5.51 -3.89
CA PRO A 134 -15.35 -5.17 -2.85
C PRO A 134 -16.01 -5.15 -1.45
N SER A 135 -16.39 -6.31 -0.98
CA SER A 135 -16.87 -6.55 0.39
C SER A 135 -16.33 -7.88 0.92
N ALA A 136 -16.24 -7.99 2.23
CA ALA A 136 -15.72 -9.20 2.88
C ALA A 136 -16.63 -10.41 2.63
N GLU A 137 -17.95 -10.18 2.56
CA GLU A 137 -18.97 -11.20 2.28
C GLU A 137 -18.79 -11.79 0.89
N ALA A 138 -18.75 -10.93 -0.14
CA ALA A 138 -18.60 -11.38 -1.53
C ALA A 138 -17.24 -12.10 -1.76
N ILE A 139 -16.18 -11.67 -1.07
CA ILE A 139 -14.89 -12.36 -1.12
C ILE A 139 -15.02 -13.76 -0.49
N ALA A 140 -15.64 -13.86 0.69
CA ALA A 140 -15.78 -15.13 1.39
C ALA A 140 -16.67 -16.13 0.62
N GLU A 141 -17.77 -15.65 0.01
CA GLU A 141 -18.67 -16.46 -0.82
C GLU A 141 -18.01 -17.02 -2.08
N ALA A 142 -17.03 -16.30 -2.64
CA ALA A 142 -16.31 -16.72 -3.83
C ALA A 142 -15.16 -17.70 -3.55
N VAL A 143 -14.77 -17.84 -2.28
CA VAL A 143 -13.69 -18.76 -1.90
C VAL A 143 -14.24 -20.21 -1.85
N ASP A 144 -13.57 -21.09 -2.56
CA ASP A 144 -13.86 -22.52 -2.61
C ASP A 144 -12.59 -23.38 -2.49
N SER A 145 -12.73 -24.71 -2.68
CA SER A 145 -11.61 -25.66 -2.56
C SER A 145 -10.51 -25.49 -3.62
N GLU A 146 -10.79 -24.75 -4.71
CA GLU A 146 -9.83 -24.48 -5.80
C GLU A 146 -9.10 -23.14 -5.59
N THR A 147 -9.57 -22.33 -4.64
CA THR A 147 -9.02 -21.00 -4.36
C THR A 147 -7.67 -21.10 -3.68
N ALA A 148 -6.62 -20.72 -4.38
CA ALA A 148 -5.26 -20.68 -3.85
C ALA A 148 -4.96 -19.36 -3.11
N MET A 149 -5.47 -18.23 -3.62
CA MET A 149 -5.15 -16.90 -3.10
C MET A 149 -6.38 -15.99 -3.09
N VAL A 150 -6.46 -15.17 -2.06
CA VAL A 150 -7.24 -13.92 -2.03
C VAL A 150 -6.24 -12.78 -2.02
N PHE A 151 -6.33 -11.87 -3.00
CA PHE A 151 -5.59 -10.62 -3.01
C PHE A 151 -6.57 -9.46 -2.87
N LEU A 152 -6.34 -8.55 -1.92
CA LEU A 152 -7.21 -7.40 -1.70
C LEU A 152 -6.42 -6.17 -1.24
N GLU A 153 -6.99 -4.99 -1.44
CA GLU A 153 -6.62 -3.76 -0.74
C GLU A 153 -7.50 -3.62 0.50
N VAL A 154 -6.90 -3.34 1.67
CA VAL A 154 -7.67 -3.18 2.92
C VAL A 154 -8.65 -2.01 2.82
N MET A 155 -8.22 -0.94 2.15
CA MET A 155 -9.07 0.19 1.78
C MET A 155 -8.92 0.45 0.28
N THR A 156 -10.05 0.37 -0.45
CA THR A 156 -10.04 0.37 -1.92
C THR A 156 -9.71 1.74 -2.51
N ASN A 157 -9.15 1.73 -3.72
CA ASN A 157 -8.85 2.89 -4.52
C ASN A 157 -9.71 2.89 -5.80
N PRO A 158 -10.57 3.89 -6.07
CA PRO A 158 -10.58 5.22 -5.43
C PRO A 158 -11.67 5.46 -4.38
N THR A 159 -12.57 4.51 -4.11
CA THR A 159 -13.80 4.82 -3.36
C THR A 159 -13.71 4.62 -1.84
N ASN A 160 -12.54 4.26 -1.33
CA ASN A 160 -12.24 4.11 0.11
C ASN A 160 -13.19 3.16 0.87
N LYS A 161 -13.66 2.09 0.20
CA LYS A 161 -14.38 1.00 0.87
C LYS A 161 -13.42 0.26 1.77
N VAL A 162 -13.83 -0.07 2.99
CA VAL A 162 -13.00 -0.81 3.94
C VAL A 162 -13.45 -2.27 3.97
N ILE A 163 -12.54 -3.19 3.67
CA ILE A 163 -12.80 -4.63 3.70
C ILE A 163 -12.61 -5.15 5.13
N ASP A 164 -13.64 -5.78 5.69
CA ASP A 164 -13.58 -6.34 7.05
C ASP A 164 -12.71 -7.60 7.10
N LEU A 165 -11.41 -7.43 7.40
CA LEU A 165 -10.49 -8.54 7.55
C LEU A 165 -10.89 -9.47 8.72
N SER A 166 -11.56 -8.95 9.75
CA SER A 166 -12.01 -9.78 10.87
C SER A 166 -13.19 -10.70 10.48
N TYR A 167 -13.96 -10.31 9.47
CA TYR A 167 -14.99 -11.17 8.87
C TYR A 167 -14.31 -12.28 8.06
N LEU A 168 -13.36 -11.92 7.18
CA LEU A 168 -12.63 -12.91 6.36
C LEU A 168 -11.91 -13.95 7.22
N ALA A 169 -11.25 -13.53 8.31
CA ALA A 169 -10.57 -14.43 9.24
C ALA A 169 -11.50 -15.47 9.88
N LYS A 170 -12.80 -15.22 9.94
CA LYS A 170 -13.80 -16.13 10.51
C LYS A 170 -14.48 -17.04 9.47
N HIS A 171 -14.50 -16.62 8.21
CA HIS A 171 -15.29 -17.27 7.15
C HIS A 171 -14.44 -17.95 6.09
N ILE A 172 -13.13 -17.71 6.07
CA ILE A 172 -12.18 -18.34 5.14
C ILE A 172 -11.19 -19.17 5.94
N ASP A 173 -10.92 -20.39 5.47
CA ASP A 173 -9.84 -21.23 5.99
C ASP A 173 -8.48 -20.69 5.51
N LEU A 174 -7.92 -19.74 6.27
CA LEU A 174 -6.66 -19.06 5.93
C LEU A 174 -5.42 -19.96 6.07
N GLU A 175 -5.55 -21.20 6.57
CA GLU A 175 -4.47 -22.18 6.48
C GLU A 175 -4.36 -22.73 5.05
N LYS A 176 -5.48 -22.91 4.36
CA LYS A 176 -5.52 -23.39 2.98
C LYS A 176 -5.40 -22.28 1.95
N VAL A 177 -6.04 -21.15 2.19
CA VAL A 177 -6.07 -19.99 1.28
C VAL A 177 -5.02 -18.96 1.70
N THR A 178 -4.23 -18.49 0.76
CA THR A 178 -3.26 -17.42 1.03
C THR A 178 -3.92 -16.05 0.89
N LEU A 179 -4.12 -15.38 2.02
CA LEU A 179 -4.56 -13.98 2.05
C LEU A 179 -3.35 -13.06 1.88
N VAL A 180 -3.37 -12.25 0.82
CA VAL A 180 -2.42 -11.18 0.54
C VAL A 180 -3.15 -9.85 0.66
N ALA A 181 -2.71 -8.99 1.57
CA ALA A 181 -3.31 -7.70 1.82
C ALA A 181 -2.38 -6.57 1.38
N ASP A 182 -2.83 -5.75 0.42
CA ASP A 182 -2.19 -4.48 0.13
C ASP A 182 -2.63 -3.45 1.17
N ASN A 183 -1.68 -3.06 2.01
CA ASN A 183 -1.88 -2.15 3.15
C ASN A 183 -1.41 -0.71 2.85
N THR A 184 -1.27 -0.36 1.57
CA THR A 184 -0.71 0.93 1.14
C THR A 184 -1.52 2.11 1.65
N PHE A 185 -2.87 2.06 1.63
CA PHE A 185 -3.73 3.17 2.05
C PHE A 185 -3.87 3.28 3.56
N THR A 186 -3.99 2.15 4.24
CA THR A 186 -4.18 2.06 5.70
C THR A 186 -2.88 2.22 6.45
N THR A 187 -1.77 1.81 5.87
CA THR A 187 -0.43 1.78 6.49
C THR A 187 -0.40 0.99 7.80
N PRO A 188 0.77 0.66 8.36
CA PRO A 188 0.86 0.06 9.69
C PRO A 188 0.34 0.96 10.82
N VAL A 189 0.08 2.26 10.53
CA VAL A 189 -0.48 3.21 11.50
C VAL A 189 -1.91 2.87 11.86
N LEU A 190 -2.73 2.48 10.87
CA LEU A 190 -4.13 2.12 11.12
C LEU A 190 -4.32 0.64 11.38
N LEU A 191 -3.61 -0.22 10.67
CA LEU A 191 -3.91 -1.65 10.67
C LEU A 191 -2.68 -2.48 10.35
N LYS A 192 -2.60 -3.64 10.98
CA LYS A 192 -1.62 -4.69 10.66
C LYS A 192 -2.38 -5.94 10.21
N PRO A 193 -2.46 -6.19 8.88
CA PRO A 193 -3.26 -7.30 8.33
C PRO A 193 -2.86 -8.69 8.82
N ILE A 194 -1.60 -8.89 9.23
CA ILE A 194 -1.10 -10.13 9.82
C ILE A 194 -1.92 -10.55 11.05
N LYS A 195 -2.40 -9.60 11.85
CA LYS A 195 -3.27 -9.87 13.01
C LYS A 195 -4.60 -10.54 12.63
N TYR A 196 -5.00 -10.41 11.38
CA TYR A 196 -6.23 -10.97 10.82
C TYR A 196 -5.98 -12.15 9.89
N GLY A 197 -4.78 -12.74 9.95
CA GLY A 197 -4.42 -13.96 9.20
C GLY A 197 -3.89 -13.72 7.79
N ALA A 198 -3.61 -12.47 7.39
CA ALA A 198 -2.89 -12.24 6.14
C ALA A 198 -1.51 -12.89 6.22
N LYS A 199 -1.19 -13.77 5.25
CA LYS A 199 0.13 -14.40 5.16
C LYS A 199 1.18 -13.45 4.62
N LEU A 200 0.75 -12.50 3.78
CA LEU A 200 1.59 -11.48 3.16
C LEU A 200 0.91 -10.12 3.23
N VAL A 201 1.71 -9.12 3.58
CA VAL A 201 1.33 -7.70 3.51
C VAL A 201 2.20 -7.03 2.47
N VAL A 202 1.57 -6.29 1.55
CA VAL A 202 2.25 -5.57 0.48
C VAL A 202 2.06 -4.07 0.68
N HIS A 203 3.08 -3.29 0.37
CA HIS A 203 2.99 -1.84 0.26
C HIS A 203 3.64 -1.34 -1.03
N SER A 204 3.01 -0.37 -1.65
CA SER A 204 3.72 0.59 -2.47
C SER A 204 4.46 1.56 -1.55
N ALA A 205 5.76 1.33 -1.33
CA ALA A 205 6.58 2.21 -0.49
C ALA A 205 6.72 3.62 -1.06
N THR A 206 6.44 3.79 -2.35
CA THR A 206 6.29 5.06 -3.07
C THR A 206 5.33 6.04 -2.37
N LYS A 207 4.35 5.52 -1.61
CA LYS A 207 3.26 6.30 -1.01
C LYS A 207 3.65 6.76 0.39
N TYR A 208 2.87 6.46 1.39
CA TYR A 208 3.08 6.92 2.77
C TYR A 208 4.42 6.55 3.39
N LEU A 209 4.99 5.38 3.05
CA LEU A 209 6.27 4.95 3.61
C LEU A 209 7.40 5.89 3.19
N GLY A 210 7.55 6.16 1.89
CA GLY A 210 8.48 7.19 1.39
C GLY A 210 8.00 8.59 1.77
N GLY A 211 6.76 8.91 1.45
CA GLY A 211 6.02 10.07 1.94
C GLY A 211 6.45 11.44 1.44
N HIS A 212 7.34 11.51 0.44
CA HIS A 212 7.92 12.78 -0.06
C HIS A 212 7.87 12.90 -1.58
N ASN A 213 7.20 11.99 -2.30
CA ASN A 213 7.08 11.99 -3.76
C ASN A 213 8.41 11.91 -4.53
N ASP A 214 9.47 11.43 -3.91
CA ASP A 214 10.86 11.43 -4.40
C ASP A 214 11.46 10.03 -4.60
N VAL A 215 10.68 8.97 -4.30
CA VAL A 215 11.13 7.59 -4.40
C VAL A 215 10.03 6.66 -4.92
N VAL A 216 10.41 5.70 -5.76
CA VAL A 216 9.58 4.57 -6.15
C VAL A 216 10.09 3.31 -5.45
N GLY A 217 9.21 2.59 -4.77
CA GLY A 217 9.56 1.37 -4.06
C GLY A 217 8.36 0.51 -3.72
N GLY A 218 8.63 -0.74 -3.37
CA GLY A 218 7.66 -1.68 -2.85
C GLY A 218 8.25 -2.49 -1.71
N VAL A 219 7.41 -3.03 -0.84
CA VAL A 219 7.83 -3.97 0.21
C VAL A 219 6.80 -5.07 0.37
N VAL A 220 7.26 -6.25 0.73
CA VAL A 220 6.43 -7.40 1.15
C VAL A 220 6.90 -7.82 2.53
N ALA A 221 5.95 -8.03 3.45
CA ALA A 221 6.22 -8.51 4.80
C ALA A 221 5.42 -9.79 5.08
N GLY A 222 5.99 -10.72 5.84
CA GLY A 222 5.34 -11.99 6.15
C GLY A 222 6.19 -12.89 7.02
N ARG A 223 5.90 -14.23 7.00
CA ARG A 223 6.70 -15.22 7.68
C ARG A 223 8.09 -15.34 7.04
N LYS A 224 9.10 -15.58 7.85
CA LYS A 224 10.50 -15.70 7.37
C LYS A 224 10.64 -16.78 6.28
N SER A 225 10.03 -17.94 6.45
CA SER A 225 10.08 -19.01 5.46
C SER A 225 9.54 -18.59 4.08
N ILE A 226 8.46 -17.81 4.06
CA ILE A 226 7.90 -17.27 2.81
C ILE A 226 8.83 -16.20 2.23
N MET A 227 9.41 -15.34 3.08
CA MET A 227 10.35 -14.31 2.63
C MET A 227 11.62 -14.92 2.04
N ASP A 228 12.10 -16.04 2.57
CA ASP A 228 13.27 -16.73 2.01
C ASP A 228 12.97 -17.30 0.60
N GLU A 229 11.77 -17.85 0.37
CA GLU A 229 11.35 -18.27 -0.97
C GLU A 229 11.17 -17.07 -1.93
N LEU A 230 10.50 -15.99 -1.49
CA LEU A 230 10.31 -14.78 -2.28
C LEU A 230 11.63 -14.07 -2.60
N TRP A 231 12.64 -14.19 -1.74
CA TRP A 231 13.97 -13.66 -1.99
C TRP A 231 14.61 -14.31 -3.24
N GLU A 232 14.44 -15.62 -3.41
CA GLU A 232 14.89 -16.32 -4.62
C GLU A 232 14.20 -15.76 -5.87
N TRP A 233 12.89 -15.55 -5.81
CA TRP A 233 12.15 -14.99 -6.92
C TRP A 233 12.54 -13.53 -7.20
N ARG A 234 12.73 -12.71 -6.17
CA ARG A 234 13.19 -11.32 -6.31
C ARG A 234 14.53 -11.25 -7.02
N ARG A 235 15.50 -12.08 -6.63
CA ARG A 235 16.82 -12.07 -7.24
C ARG A 235 16.83 -12.60 -8.69
N MET A 236 15.95 -13.56 -9.02
CA MET A 236 15.77 -14.05 -10.40
C MET A 236 15.11 -13.01 -11.31
N LEU A 237 14.02 -12.39 -10.84
CA LEU A 237 13.27 -11.38 -11.60
C LEU A 237 13.98 -10.03 -11.64
N GLY A 238 14.90 -9.76 -10.72
CA GLY A 238 15.70 -8.54 -10.69
C GLY A 238 15.00 -7.29 -10.14
N GLY A 239 13.83 -7.44 -9.53
CA GLY A 239 13.03 -6.33 -8.99
C GLY A 239 13.56 -5.76 -7.66
N ILE A 240 14.88 -5.59 -7.52
CA ILE A 240 15.54 -5.14 -6.27
C ILE A 240 15.43 -3.62 -6.08
N LEU A 241 15.25 -3.19 -4.84
CA LEU A 241 15.36 -1.78 -4.46
C LEU A 241 16.83 -1.39 -4.31
N GLN A 242 17.23 -0.26 -4.91
CA GLN A 242 18.59 0.21 -4.79
C GLN A 242 18.86 0.85 -3.42
N PRO A 243 20.12 0.92 -2.95
CA PRO A 243 20.47 1.41 -1.61
C PRO A 243 20.05 2.85 -1.34
N PHE A 244 20.15 3.73 -2.34
CA PHE A 244 19.78 5.13 -2.18
C PHE A 244 18.27 5.29 -1.99
N GLU A 245 17.46 4.60 -2.80
CA GLU A 245 16.00 4.57 -2.65
C GLU A 245 15.60 3.93 -1.32
N ALA A 246 16.27 2.86 -0.89
CA ALA A 246 16.03 2.25 0.42
C ALA A 246 16.31 3.25 1.57
N TYR A 247 17.36 4.04 1.47
CA TYR A 247 17.66 5.10 2.42
C TYR A 247 16.56 6.17 2.44
N LEU A 248 16.07 6.63 1.27
CA LEU A 248 14.99 7.61 1.18
C LEU A 248 13.69 7.08 1.82
N VAL A 249 13.29 5.84 1.53
CA VAL A 249 12.12 5.22 2.16
C VAL A 249 12.30 5.13 3.66
N MET A 250 13.45 4.65 4.14
CA MET A 250 13.74 4.53 5.57
C MET A 250 13.73 5.90 6.28
N ARG A 251 14.25 6.95 5.62
CA ARG A 251 14.17 8.33 6.11
C ARG A 251 12.71 8.80 6.20
N GLY A 252 11.89 8.52 5.19
CA GLY A 252 10.47 8.84 5.16
C GLY A 252 9.69 8.13 6.27
N VAL A 253 9.97 6.86 6.50
CA VAL A 253 9.30 6.06 7.55
C VAL A 253 9.46 6.66 8.94
N LYS A 254 10.59 7.30 9.26
CA LYS A 254 10.82 7.92 10.59
C LYS A 254 9.76 8.95 10.98
N THR A 255 9.10 9.56 10.00
CA THR A 255 8.02 10.54 10.21
C THR A 255 6.65 10.03 9.76
N LEU A 256 6.51 8.74 9.48
CA LEU A 256 5.28 8.15 8.94
C LEU A 256 4.07 8.49 9.80
N GLU A 257 4.15 8.24 11.11
CA GLU A 257 3.02 8.40 12.02
C GLU A 257 2.54 9.85 12.11
N VAL A 258 3.45 10.80 12.33
CA VAL A 258 3.09 12.23 12.44
C VAL A 258 2.54 12.80 11.12
N ARG A 259 3.09 12.38 9.98
CA ARG A 259 2.56 12.77 8.67
C ARG A 259 1.17 12.20 8.44
N PHE A 260 0.99 10.93 8.73
CA PHE A 260 -0.27 10.24 8.54
C PHE A 260 -1.38 10.79 9.45
N GLU A 261 -1.07 11.11 10.71
CA GLU A 261 -2.00 11.76 11.66
C GLU A 261 -2.45 13.13 11.13
N LYS A 262 -1.52 13.96 10.69
CA LYS A 262 -1.85 15.27 10.08
C LYS A 262 -2.70 15.10 8.83
N GLN A 263 -2.31 14.22 7.91
CA GLN A 263 -3.05 13.97 6.67
C GLN A 263 -4.46 13.44 6.95
N SER A 264 -4.62 12.48 7.87
CA SER A 264 -5.93 11.92 8.20
C SER A 264 -6.84 12.92 8.91
N THR A 265 -6.30 13.72 9.82
CA THR A 265 -7.06 14.78 10.52
C THR A 265 -7.52 15.85 9.53
N SER A 266 -6.63 16.30 8.65
CA SER A 266 -6.97 17.27 7.59
C SER A 266 -7.98 16.68 6.59
N ALA A 267 -7.83 15.40 6.20
CA ALA A 267 -8.77 14.71 5.31
C ALA A 267 -10.18 14.64 5.91
N LYS A 268 -10.30 14.43 7.22
CA LYS A 268 -11.59 14.43 7.90
C LYS A 268 -12.27 15.80 7.83
N ALA A 269 -11.55 16.87 8.16
CA ALA A 269 -12.09 18.24 8.07
C ALA A 269 -12.50 18.61 6.64
N VAL A 270 -11.68 18.24 5.64
CA VAL A 270 -12.02 18.44 4.22
C VAL A 270 -13.25 17.63 3.83
N ALA A 271 -13.39 16.38 4.27
CA ALA A 271 -14.53 15.54 3.99
C ALA A 271 -15.83 16.10 4.60
N GLU A 272 -15.77 16.62 5.82
CA GLU A 272 -16.89 17.28 6.51
C GLU A 272 -17.33 18.56 5.76
N PHE A 273 -16.38 19.42 5.35
CA PHE A 273 -16.65 20.59 4.52
C PHE A 273 -17.33 20.20 3.19
N LEU A 274 -16.79 19.22 2.47
CA LEU A 274 -17.33 18.78 1.18
C LEU A 274 -18.72 18.14 1.33
N ALA A 275 -18.99 17.41 2.41
CA ALA A 275 -20.28 16.78 2.65
C ALA A 275 -21.44 17.77 2.84
N GLU A 276 -21.14 19.01 3.26
CA GLU A 276 -22.10 20.08 3.45
C GLU A 276 -22.18 21.03 2.24
N HIS A 277 -21.27 20.90 1.28
CA HIS A 277 -21.18 21.85 0.17
C HIS A 277 -22.24 21.57 -0.91
N PRO A 278 -23.06 22.58 -1.33
CA PRO A 278 -24.19 22.40 -2.25
C PRO A 278 -23.81 21.88 -3.63
N ARG A 279 -22.58 22.11 -4.09
CA ARG A 279 -22.03 21.59 -5.37
C ARG A 279 -21.51 20.17 -5.28
N VAL A 280 -21.51 19.54 -4.11
CA VAL A 280 -21.06 18.15 -3.90
C VAL A 280 -22.29 17.24 -3.80
N GLU A 281 -22.24 16.13 -4.51
CA GLU A 281 -23.31 15.12 -4.52
C GLU A 281 -23.18 14.16 -3.33
N ASP A 282 -21.98 13.62 -3.14
CA ASP A 282 -21.61 12.75 -2.04
C ASP A 282 -20.09 12.75 -1.80
N VAL A 283 -19.70 12.25 -0.62
CA VAL A 283 -18.30 12.10 -0.21
C VAL A 283 -18.05 10.67 0.25
N MET A 284 -17.04 10.03 -0.31
CA MET A 284 -16.61 8.67 0.00
C MET A 284 -15.38 8.73 0.92
N TYR A 285 -15.62 8.67 2.20
CA TYR A 285 -14.57 8.69 3.24
C TYR A 285 -15.04 7.95 4.50
N PRO A 286 -14.32 6.94 4.98
CA PRO A 286 -14.75 6.14 6.13
C PRO A 286 -14.76 6.91 7.45
N GLY A 287 -14.13 8.09 7.51
CA GLY A 287 -14.16 8.98 8.68
C GLY A 287 -15.47 9.74 8.88
N LEU A 288 -16.36 9.81 7.90
CA LEU A 288 -17.68 10.39 8.04
C LEU A 288 -18.63 9.39 8.70
N SER A 289 -19.39 9.81 9.71
CA SER A 289 -20.34 8.95 10.44
C SER A 289 -21.47 8.37 9.56
N LYS A 290 -21.77 9.04 8.45
CA LYS A 290 -22.75 8.58 7.44
C LYS A 290 -22.15 7.58 6.45
N SER A 291 -20.84 7.35 6.45
CA SER A 291 -20.22 6.37 5.56
C SER A 291 -20.63 4.95 5.95
N PRO A 292 -21.03 4.09 4.99
CA PRO A 292 -21.35 2.70 5.28
C PRO A 292 -20.17 1.89 5.81
N TYR A 293 -18.94 2.43 5.68
CA TYR A 293 -17.71 1.79 6.13
C TYR A 293 -17.19 2.35 7.46
N HIS A 294 -17.89 3.31 8.08
CA HIS A 294 -17.44 3.97 9.31
C HIS A 294 -17.26 2.98 10.47
N ASP A 295 -18.25 2.14 10.72
CA ASP A 295 -18.22 1.21 11.84
C ASP A 295 -17.16 0.10 11.64
N VAL A 296 -17.02 -0.39 10.41
CA VAL A 296 -15.97 -1.37 10.07
C VAL A 296 -14.58 -0.73 10.26
N ALA A 297 -14.39 0.50 9.79
CA ALA A 297 -13.14 1.23 9.99
C ALA A 297 -12.82 1.42 11.48
N LYS A 298 -13.79 1.88 12.28
CA LYS A 298 -13.61 2.01 13.74
C LYS A 298 -13.28 0.70 14.44
N LYS A 299 -13.86 -0.41 13.97
CA LYS A 299 -13.61 -1.74 14.53
C LYS A 299 -12.19 -2.23 14.23
N LEU A 300 -11.69 -1.97 13.01
CA LEU A 300 -10.42 -2.52 12.54
C LEU A 300 -9.22 -1.63 12.86
N PHE A 301 -9.40 -0.31 12.80
CA PHE A 301 -8.28 0.63 12.91
C PHE A 301 -7.82 0.80 14.34
N GLU A 302 -6.52 0.74 14.56
CA GLU A 302 -5.89 0.85 15.89
C GLU A 302 -5.92 2.27 16.45
N LYS A 303 -6.22 3.27 15.60
CA LYS A 303 -6.30 4.69 15.97
C LYS A 303 -7.61 5.29 15.44
N PRO A 304 -8.13 6.37 16.04
CA PRO A 304 -9.31 7.08 15.56
C PRO A 304 -9.00 7.96 14.33
N LEU A 305 -8.31 7.40 13.35
CA LEU A 305 -7.89 7.99 12.09
C LEU A 305 -8.45 7.16 10.94
N PHE A 306 -8.66 7.76 9.78
CA PHE A 306 -9.37 7.11 8.67
C PHE A 306 -8.66 7.24 7.32
N GLY A 307 -7.37 7.61 7.33
CA GLY A 307 -6.54 7.79 6.14
C GLY A 307 -6.56 9.19 5.57
N GLY A 308 -5.59 9.48 4.72
CA GLY A 308 -5.40 10.80 4.07
C GLY A 308 -5.97 10.89 2.66
N VAL A 309 -6.78 9.92 2.21
CA VAL A 309 -7.41 9.93 0.88
C VAL A 309 -8.92 9.94 1.04
N LEU A 310 -9.59 10.76 0.25
CA LEU A 310 -11.06 10.77 0.13
C LEU A 310 -11.45 10.95 -1.34
N SER A 311 -12.67 10.59 -1.69
CA SER A 311 -13.25 10.88 -3.00
C SER A 311 -14.60 11.55 -2.85
N PHE A 312 -14.98 12.38 -3.82
CA PHE A 312 -16.27 13.04 -3.84
C PHE A 312 -16.75 13.24 -5.27
N ARG A 313 -18.07 13.35 -5.45
CA ARG A 313 -18.68 13.64 -6.74
C ARG A 313 -19.18 15.07 -6.79
N ILE A 314 -18.84 15.75 -7.88
CA ILE A 314 -19.31 17.13 -8.15
C ILE A 314 -20.68 17.06 -8.83
N ARG A 315 -21.63 17.87 -8.37
CA ARG A 315 -22.93 18.02 -9.07
C ARG A 315 -22.73 18.70 -10.39
N GLY A 316 -23.11 18.04 -11.47
CA GLY A 316 -23.00 18.56 -12.83
C GLY A 316 -22.36 17.58 -13.79
N SER A 317 -21.89 18.11 -14.91
CA SER A 317 -21.30 17.32 -15.99
C SER A 317 -19.81 17.03 -15.79
N TYR A 318 -19.24 16.25 -16.69
CA TYR A 318 -17.78 16.07 -16.78
C TYR A 318 -17.03 17.38 -16.99
N GLU A 319 -17.59 18.28 -17.80
CA GLU A 319 -17.03 19.61 -18.07
C GLU A 319 -17.02 20.49 -16.81
N ASP A 320 -18.04 20.38 -15.96
CA ASP A 320 -18.06 21.04 -14.64
C ASP A 320 -16.90 20.57 -13.78
N THR A 321 -16.67 19.25 -13.77
CA THR A 321 -15.56 18.64 -13.04
C THR A 321 -14.20 19.09 -13.58
N LEU A 322 -14.06 19.19 -14.90
CA LEU A 322 -12.83 19.71 -15.51
C LEU A 322 -12.62 21.19 -15.17
N ARG A 323 -13.69 22.02 -15.11
CA ARG A 323 -13.59 23.42 -14.67
C ARG A 323 -13.13 23.54 -13.23
N PHE A 324 -13.72 22.72 -12.34
CA PHE A 324 -13.25 22.61 -10.95
C PHE A 324 -11.76 22.29 -10.89
N MET A 325 -11.33 21.22 -11.57
CA MET A 325 -9.91 20.81 -11.57
C MET A 325 -8.99 21.94 -12.05
N LYS A 326 -9.39 22.73 -13.05
CA LYS A 326 -8.59 23.83 -13.57
C LYS A 326 -8.47 25.01 -12.58
N LYS A 327 -9.44 25.20 -11.71
CA LYS A 327 -9.47 26.29 -10.72
C LYS A 327 -8.60 26.03 -9.50
N LEU A 328 -8.21 24.77 -9.21
CA LEU A 328 -7.34 24.43 -8.09
C LEU A 328 -5.98 25.16 -8.17
N LYS A 329 -5.56 25.77 -7.06
CA LYS A 329 -4.33 26.59 -6.95
C LYS A 329 -3.30 25.94 -6.02
N VAL A 330 -3.71 25.51 -4.84
CA VAL A 330 -2.88 24.84 -3.83
C VAL A 330 -2.78 23.35 -4.16
N ILE A 331 -3.91 22.70 -4.33
CA ILE A 331 -4.00 21.25 -4.61
C ILE A 331 -3.45 20.97 -6.01
N LYS A 332 -2.49 20.06 -6.10
CA LYS A 332 -1.82 19.70 -7.37
C LYS A 332 -2.66 18.71 -8.18
N ARG A 333 -2.73 18.92 -9.49
CA ARG A 333 -3.47 18.05 -10.43
C ARG A 333 -2.55 16.96 -10.93
N CYS A 334 -2.37 15.93 -10.15
CA CYS A 334 -1.49 14.79 -10.46
C CYS A 334 -1.96 13.50 -9.80
N PRO A 335 -1.57 12.34 -10.35
CA PRO A 335 -1.79 11.06 -9.69
C PRO A 335 -0.85 10.93 -8.49
N SER A 336 -1.05 9.91 -7.68
CA SER A 336 -0.32 9.52 -6.48
C SER A 336 -1.08 9.89 -5.20
N LEU A 337 -0.45 9.65 -4.05
CA LEU A 337 -0.99 9.91 -2.71
C LEU A 337 0.12 9.72 -1.66
N GLY A 338 -0.15 10.16 -0.44
CA GLY A 338 0.71 9.90 0.72
C GLY A 338 1.97 10.75 0.77
N GLY A 339 2.13 11.70 -0.16
CA GLY A 339 3.20 12.69 -0.15
C GLY A 339 2.90 13.90 0.74
N THR A 340 3.77 14.89 0.69
CA THR A 340 3.68 16.13 1.46
C THR A 340 2.67 17.12 0.87
N GLU A 341 2.43 17.06 -0.45
CA GLU A 341 1.50 17.94 -1.16
C GLU A 341 0.13 17.27 -1.36
N SER A 342 -0.92 18.08 -1.26
CA SER A 342 -2.29 17.66 -1.63
C SER A 342 -2.44 17.49 -3.13
N MET A 343 -3.11 16.42 -3.54
CA MET A 343 -3.25 16.05 -4.95
C MET A 343 -4.70 15.70 -5.29
N ALA A 344 -5.13 16.11 -6.49
CA ALA A 344 -6.42 15.79 -7.06
C ALA A 344 -6.27 15.03 -8.39
N VAL A 345 -7.10 14.01 -8.60
CA VAL A 345 -7.11 13.23 -9.83
C VAL A 345 -8.54 12.79 -10.18
N LEU A 346 -8.81 12.63 -11.48
CA LEU A 346 -10.03 12.01 -11.98
C LEU A 346 -9.79 10.49 -12.16
N PRO A 347 -10.38 9.62 -11.32
CA PRO A 347 -10.11 8.18 -11.36
C PRO A 347 -10.42 7.52 -12.70
N VAL A 348 -11.46 7.97 -13.39
CA VAL A 348 -11.83 7.45 -14.72
C VAL A 348 -10.74 7.64 -15.78
N LYS A 349 -9.82 8.58 -15.59
CA LYS A 349 -8.71 8.88 -16.51
C LYS A 349 -7.35 8.40 -16.01
N ALA A 350 -7.23 7.94 -14.77
CA ALA A 350 -5.95 7.59 -14.17
C ALA A 350 -5.93 6.24 -13.44
N GLY A 351 -6.88 5.96 -12.56
CA GLY A 351 -6.80 4.82 -11.65
C GLY A 351 -7.82 3.70 -11.91
N ALA A 352 -8.86 3.95 -12.70
CA ALA A 352 -9.93 2.99 -12.95
C ALA A 352 -10.08 2.60 -14.43
N MET A 353 -9.05 2.82 -15.23
CA MET A 353 -9.10 2.60 -16.71
C MET A 353 -9.31 1.13 -17.09
N PHE A 354 -8.85 0.20 -16.27
CA PHE A 354 -8.96 -1.24 -16.51
C PHE A 354 -10.17 -1.90 -15.85
N ILE A 355 -11.04 -1.11 -15.19
CA ILE A 355 -12.33 -1.56 -14.72
C ILE A 355 -13.35 -1.35 -15.85
N GLU A 356 -14.14 -2.36 -16.16
CA GLU A 356 -15.16 -2.29 -17.20
C GLU A 356 -16.16 -1.16 -16.91
N PRO A 357 -16.64 -0.41 -17.93
CA PRO A 357 -17.48 0.79 -17.72
C PRO A 357 -18.71 0.55 -16.83
N GLU A 358 -19.40 -0.57 -17.01
CA GLU A 358 -20.56 -0.94 -16.24
C GLU A 358 -20.24 -1.22 -14.75
N HIS A 359 -19.07 -1.81 -14.47
CA HIS A 359 -18.58 -2.03 -13.13
C HIS A 359 -18.17 -0.71 -12.47
N ARG A 360 -17.53 0.21 -13.23
CA ARG A 360 -17.19 1.54 -12.70
C ARG A 360 -18.41 2.28 -12.18
N VAL A 361 -19.50 2.30 -12.96
CA VAL A 361 -20.76 2.97 -12.55
C VAL A 361 -21.31 2.35 -11.26
N LYS A 362 -21.38 1.02 -11.19
CA LYS A 362 -21.86 0.30 -9.99
C LYS A 362 -20.98 0.60 -8.76
N LEU A 363 -19.68 0.72 -8.94
CA LEU A 363 -18.73 1.06 -7.88
C LEU A 363 -18.80 2.53 -7.44
N GLY A 364 -19.52 3.38 -8.18
CA GLY A 364 -19.60 4.83 -7.94
C GLY A 364 -18.43 5.61 -8.58
N ILE A 365 -17.68 4.99 -9.49
CA ILE A 365 -16.56 5.60 -10.20
C ILE A 365 -17.10 6.22 -11.49
N THR A 366 -17.68 7.39 -11.35
CA THR A 366 -18.31 8.16 -12.44
C THR A 366 -17.39 9.26 -12.97
N GLU A 367 -17.74 9.89 -14.08
CA GLU A 367 -16.91 10.92 -14.72
C GLU A 367 -16.78 12.20 -13.87
N ASN A 368 -17.72 12.43 -12.95
CA ASN A 368 -17.72 13.54 -12.00
C ASN A 368 -17.05 13.21 -10.66
N LEU A 369 -16.42 12.03 -10.55
CA LEU A 369 -15.68 11.63 -9.34
C LEU A 369 -14.30 12.28 -9.35
N VAL A 370 -13.96 12.91 -8.21
CA VAL A 370 -12.62 13.44 -7.90
C VAL A 370 -12.07 12.67 -6.71
N ARG A 371 -10.84 12.17 -6.80
CA ARG A 371 -10.09 11.64 -5.65
C ARG A 371 -9.10 12.69 -5.18
N LEU A 372 -9.14 13.00 -3.89
CA LEU A 372 -8.17 13.84 -3.20
C LEU A 372 -7.25 12.98 -2.34
N ALA A 373 -5.96 13.23 -2.42
CA ALA A 373 -4.97 12.79 -1.45
C ALA A 373 -4.49 14.04 -0.70
N ILE A 374 -4.71 14.08 0.58
CA ILE A 374 -4.42 15.24 1.43
C ILE A 374 -2.96 15.21 1.86
N GLY A 375 -2.28 16.34 1.72
CA GLY A 375 -0.90 16.57 2.12
C GLY A 375 -0.76 17.12 3.54
N LEU A 376 0.29 17.92 3.73
CA LEU A 376 0.66 18.49 5.03
C LEU A 376 0.36 20.00 5.15
N GLU A 377 -0.22 20.59 4.12
CA GLU A 377 -0.58 22.00 4.06
C GLU A 377 -1.53 22.37 5.21
N ASP A 378 -1.68 23.65 5.49
CA ASP A 378 -2.72 24.12 6.40
C ASP A 378 -4.09 23.70 5.86
N VAL A 379 -4.92 23.12 6.73
CA VAL A 379 -6.22 22.60 6.33
C VAL A 379 -7.17 23.70 5.83
N ASN A 380 -7.03 24.93 6.35
CA ASN A 380 -7.86 26.06 5.90
C ASN A 380 -7.49 26.47 4.47
N ASP A 381 -6.20 26.46 4.10
CA ASP A 381 -5.76 26.74 2.73
C ASP A 381 -6.32 25.69 1.74
N ILE A 382 -6.37 24.41 2.15
CA ILE A 382 -6.97 23.34 1.34
C ILE A 382 -8.48 23.58 1.18
N VAL A 383 -9.19 23.90 2.27
CA VAL A 383 -10.64 24.18 2.26
C VAL A 383 -10.95 25.40 1.42
N GLU A 384 -10.19 26.49 1.56
CA GLU A 384 -10.35 27.70 0.76
C GLU A 384 -10.11 27.44 -0.74
N ASP A 385 -9.10 26.63 -1.08
CA ASP A 385 -8.84 26.24 -2.47
C ASP A 385 -10.00 25.43 -3.07
N LEU A 386 -10.58 24.52 -2.29
CA LEU A 386 -11.76 23.75 -2.71
C LEU A 386 -13.00 24.64 -2.85
N ALA A 387 -13.23 25.56 -1.89
CA ALA A 387 -14.39 26.47 -1.90
C ALA A 387 -14.37 27.38 -3.14
N GLN A 388 -13.21 28.01 -3.44
CA GLN A 388 -13.08 28.86 -4.62
C GLN A 388 -13.15 28.07 -5.94
N ALA A 389 -12.73 26.81 -5.95
CA ALA A 389 -12.81 25.97 -7.15
C ALA A 389 -14.23 25.45 -7.42
N LEU A 390 -15.02 25.24 -6.37
CA LEU A 390 -16.42 24.80 -6.43
C LEU A 390 -17.41 25.94 -6.70
N SER A 391 -17.00 27.19 -6.57
CA SER A 391 -17.83 28.39 -6.82
C SER A 391 -18.28 28.58 -8.28
#